data_0504404273707fa01248fbdb051d52ef
#
_entry.id   0504404273707fa01248fbdb051d52ef
#
_cell.length_a   1.000
_cell.length_b   1.000
_cell.length_c   1.000
_cell.angle_alpha   90.00
_cell.angle_beta   90.00
_cell.angle_gamma   90.00
#
_symmetry.space_group_name_H-M   'P 1'
#
loop_
_entity.id
_entity.type
_entity.pdbx_description
1 polymer ?
#
loop_
_entity_poly.entity_id
_entity_poly.type
_entity_poly.pdbx_seq_one_letter_code
_entity_poly.pdbx_strand_id
1 'polypeptide(L)'
;MQLYPLSHFDDKTNGFTEFSTIPLSSAMGAEIQGVNIATITDAQFAQVRSALYHYKMVYFRNQVMSIEDQEALTLRFGPFGTDAYTKGIPGHPNVQRLLKEKSTVVDRVFGDGWHTDSPFLPRPPAVSTLFGADIPPYGGDTWWCNSELAYDFLSPGMKHLIKDLKVHFSAREVIRNTVRINADGMPAVGEIKLTMDQQRISDGCFHPMVRTHPGTGKKSLYVDKVYSLGIQGLTDDEAQPLLNFLGNHVIREEFSCRLRWSAGTFVIWDNRICMHKAYNDYDGHRRDMIRTIVDGEVPV
;
A
#
# COMPACT_ATOMS: atom_id res chain seq x y z
N MET A 1 18.94 -11.52 -20.82
CA MET A 1 17.78 -11.21 -19.99
C MET A 1 18.03 -9.81 -19.44
N GLN A 2 17.15 -8.86 -19.68
CA GLN A 2 17.28 -7.51 -19.16
C GLN A 2 17.01 -7.56 -17.65
N LEU A 3 17.99 -7.15 -16.84
CA LEU A 3 17.92 -7.26 -15.38
C LEU A 3 17.06 -6.15 -14.76
N TYR A 4 16.92 -5.02 -15.45
CA TYR A 4 16.16 -3.87 -14.99
C TYR A 4 15.15 -3.45 -16.05
N PRO A 5 13.91 -3.09 -15.64
CA PRO A 5 12.98 -2.50 -16.58
C PRO A 5 13.56 -1.21 -17.15
N LEU A 6 13.42 -1.04 -18.47
CA LEU A 6 13.72 0.26 -19.07
C LEU A 6 12.73 1.29 -18.49
N SER A 7 13.24 2.42 -18.08
CA SER A 7 12.39 3.56 -17.71
C SER A 7 11.56 3.97 -18.93
N HIS A 8 10.26 3.90 -18.78
CA HIS A 8 9.28 4.46 -19.72
C HIS A 8 8.64 5.73 -19.17
N PHE A 9 9.20 6.28 -18.08
CA PHE A 9 8.75 7.54 -17.51
C PHE A 9 9.40 8.69 -18.27
N ASP A 10 8.81 9.03 -19.39
CA ASP A 10 9.15 10.25 -20.12
C ASP A 10 8.12 11.33 -19.77
N ASP A 11 8.50 12.25 -18.90
CA ASP A 11 7.64 13.36 -18.46
C ASP A 11 7.17 14.23 -19.63
N LYS A 12 7.93 14.28 -20.73
CA LYS A 12 7.54 15.01 -21.95
C LYS A 12 6.37 14.38 -22.67
N THR A 13 6.16 13.06 -22.52
CA THR A 13 5.05 12.34 -23.15
C THR A 13 3.83 12.24 -22.26
N ASN A 14 3.96 12.46 -20.93
CA ASN A 14 2.83 12.34 -19.99
C ASN A 14 1.85 13.51 -20.05
N GLY A 15 2.24 14.64 -20.62
CA GLY A 15 1.37 15.77 -20.87
C GLY A 15 0.84 16.46 -19.59
N PHE A 16 1.52 16.31 -18.44
CA PHE A 16 1.15 17.05 -17.24
C PHE A 16 1.50 18.52 -17.42
N THR A 17 0.49 19.40 -17.32
CA THR A 17 0.61 20.85 -17.51
C THR A 17 0.44 21.63 -16.22
N GLU A 18 -0.19 21.02 -15.22
CA GLU A 18 -0.55 21.66 -13.95
C GLU A 18 0.56 21.56 -12.89
N PHE A 19 1.57 20.70 -13.13
CA PHE A 19 2.69 20.46 -12.22
C PHE A 19 3.84 19.77 -12.95
N SER A 20 5.00 19.69 -12.30
CA SER A 20 6.12 18.87 -12.73
C SER A 20 6.24 17.60 -11.90
N THR A 21 6.89 16.57 -12.47
CA THR A 21 7.15 15.30 -11.79
C THR A 21 8.64 14.99 -11.78
N ILE A 22 9.10 14.38 -10.68
CA ILE A 22 10.45 13.82 -10.58
C ILE A 22 10.30 12.33 -10.24
N PRO A 23 10.61 11.42 -11.18
CA PRO A 23 10.54 9.98 -10.91
C PRO A 23 11.44 9.58 -9.74
N LEU A 24 10.91 8.72 -8.84
CA LEU A 24 11.65 8.23 -7.67
C LEU A 24 12.53 7.04 -8.04
N SER A 25 12.03 6.16 -8.93
CA SER A 25 12.79 5.05 -9.50
C SER A 25 12.31 4.77 -10.93
N SER A 26 13.03 3.92 -11.65
CA SER A 26 12.63 3.47 -13.00
C SER A 26 11.40 2.55 -12.99
N ALA A 27 11.03 2.00 -11.84
CA ALA A 27 9.93 1.05 -11.71
C ALA A 27 8.61 1.72 -11.36
N MET A 28 8.66 2.76 -10.51
CA MET A 28 7.48 3.42 -9.97
C MET A 28 7.86 4.61 -9.08
N GLY A 29 6.85 5.38 -8.70
CA GLY A 29 6.95 6.49 -7.75
C GLY A 29 7.40 7.79 -8.41
N ALA A 30 6.74 8.89 -8.07
CA ALA A 30 7.17 10.23 -8.48
C ALA A 30 6.83 11.29 -7.43
N GLU A 31 7.74 12.26 -7.28
CA GLU A 31 7.42 13.52 -6.61
C GLU A 31 6.60 14.40 -7.55
N ILE A 32 5.52 14.95 -7.06
CA ILE A 32 4.75 15.99 -7.74
C ILE A 32 5.13 17.33 -7.11
N GLN A 33 5.59 18.26 -7.93
CA GLN A 33 6.01 19.61 -7.52
C GLN A 33 5.05 20.66 -8.07
N GLY A 34 4.79 21.70 -7.28
CA GLY A 34 3.93 22.81 -7.69
C GLY A 34 2.45 22.63 -7.32
N VAL A 35 2.12 21.58 -6.53
CA VAL A 35 0.77 21.36 -6.01
C VAL A 35 0.76 21.51 -4.49
N ASN A 36 -0.22 22.24 -3.97
CA ASN A 36 -0.56 22.27 -2.56
C ASN A 36 -1.90 21.53 -2.37
N ILE A 37 -1.89 20.50 -1.53
CA ILE A 37 -3.05 19.61 -1.33
C ILE A 37 -4.25 20.38 -0.74
N ALA A 38 -4.03 21.29 0.19
CA ALA A 38 -5.11 22.07 0.82
C ALA A 38 -5.87 22.99 -0.17
N THR A 39 -5.24 23.33 -1.30
CA THR A 39 -5.82 24.24 -2.32
C THR A 39 -5.84 23.63 -3.72
N ILE A 40 -5.75 22.30 -3.82
CA ILE A 40 -5.68 21.59 -5.10
C ILE A 40 -6.90 21.85 -5.98
N THR A 41 -6.68 22.34 -7.20
CA THR A 41 -7.74 22.61 -8.18
C THR A 41 -8.28 21.32 -8.81
N ASP A 42 -9.40 21.40 -9.53
CA ASP A 42 -9.96 20.26 -10.25
C ASP A 42 -9.05 19.79 -11.39
N ALA A 43 -8.42 20.74 -12.09
CA ALA A 43 -7.46 20.44 -13.16
C ALA A 43 -6.23 19.70 -12.60
N GLN A 44 -5.65 20.20 -11.50
CA GLN A 44 -4.55 19.54 -10.82
C GLN A 44 -4.93 18.15 -10.33
N PHE A 45 -6.09 17.99 -9.68
CA PHE A 45 -6.55 16.68 -9.19
C PHE A 45 -6.72 15.66 -10.31
N ALA A 46 -7.32 16.07 -11.44
CA ALA A 46 -7.48 15.19 -12.60
C ALA A 46 -6.13 14.66 -13.11
N GLN A 47 -5.12 15.53 -13.16
CA GLN A 47 -3.77 15.14 -13.56
C GLN A 47 -3.05 14.34 -12.46
N VAL A 48 -3.24 14.64 -11.16
CA VAL A 48 -2.71 13.84 -10.04
C VAL A 48 -3.25 12.41 -10.09
N ARG A 49 -4.54 12.22 -10.39
CA ARG A 49 -5.12 10.89 -10.58
C ARG A 49 -4.49 10.15 -11.77
N SER A 50 -4.24 10.84 -12.86
CA SER A 50 -3.54 10.27 -14.03
C SER A 50 -2.09 9.92 -13.70
N ALA A 51 -1.40 10.78 -12.95
CA ALA A 51 -0.05 10.53 -12.45
C ALA A 51 0.00 9.33 -11.51
N LEU A 52 -0.98 9.19 -10.60
CA LEU A 52 -1.11 8.01 -9.73
C LEU A 52 -1.22 6.72 -10.54
N TYR A 53 -2.05 6.68 -11.60
CA TYR A 53 -2.16 5.51 -12.47
C TYR A 53 -0.88 5.22 -13.26
N HIS A 54 -0.14 6.27 -13.62
CA HIS A 54 1.12 6.15 -14.35
C HIS A 54 2.26 5.68 -13.43
N TYR A 55 2.48 6.38 -12.30
CA TYR A 55 3.58 6.13 -11.38
C TYR A 55 3.25 5.14 -10.26
N LYS A 56 1.99 4.71 -10.08
CA LYS A 56 1.49 3.76 -9.06
C LYS A 56 1.49 4.34 -7.63
N MET A 57 2.44 5.20 -7.32
CA MET A 57 2.55 5.98 -6.10
C MET A 57 3.07 7.37 -6.44
N VAL A 58 2.48 8.41 -5.85
CA VAL A 58 2.93 9.80 -5.98
C VAL A 58 3.09 10.42 -4.60
N TYR A 59 4.02 11.35 -4.47
CA TYR A 59 4.21 12.04 -3.22
C TYR A 59 4.48 13.54 -3.42
N PHE A 60 4.21 14.29 -2.36
CA PHE A 60 4.31 15.75 -2.30
C PHE A 60 5.15 16.11 -1.07
N ARG A 61 6.12 16.99 -1.22
CA ARG A 61 6.94 17.51 -0.12
C ARG A 61 6.34 18.79 0.44
N ASN A 62 6.74 19.12 1.68
CA ASN A 62 6.47 20.41 2.31
C ASN A 62 4.97 20.79 2.35
N GLN A 63 4.11 19.81 2.48
CA GLN A 63 2.67 20.07 2.58
C GLN A 63 2.32 20.57 3.98
N VAL A 64 1.52 21.64 4.02
CA VAL A 64 0.86 22.13 5.23
C VAL A 64 -0.64 21.94 4.99
N MET A 65 -1.25 21.00 5.69
CA MET A 65 -2.63 20.62 5.49
C MET A 65 -3.28 20.20 6.81
N SER A 66 -4.56 20.44 6.93
CA SER A 66 -5.39 19.96 8.03
C SER A 66 -5.86 18.51 7.77
N ILE A 67 -6.50 17.91 8.77
CA ILE A 67 -7.16 16.62 8.61
C ILE A 67 -8.32 16.73 7.62
N GLU A 68 -9.07 17.82 7.68
CA GLU A 68 -10.20 18.12 6.79
C GLU A 68 -9.73 18.23 5.31
N ASP A 69 -8.56 18.81 5.07
CA ASP A 69 -7.98 18.88 3.71
C ASP A 69 -7.66 17.47 3.18
N GLN A 70 -7.13 16.60 4.04
CA GLN A 70 -6.87 15.20 3.68
C GLN A 70 -8.16 14.42 3.42
N GLU A 71 -9.18 14.61 4.26
CA GLU A 71 -10.51 14.01 4.07
C GLU A 71 -11.16 14.49 2.76
N ALA A 72 -11.11 15.79 2.50
CA ALA A 72 -11.65 16.39 1.28
C ALA A 72 -10.97 15.84 0.02
N LEU A 73 -9.64 15.74 0.03
CA LEU A 73 -8.90 15.13 -1.09
C LEU A 73 -9.26 13.65 -1.26
N THR A 74 -9.35 12.90 -0.18
CA THR A 74 -9.67 11.46 -0.22
C THR A 74 -11.03 11.21 -0.87
N LEU A 75 -12.04 12.01 -0.52
CA LEU A 75 -13.39 11.92 -1.08
C LEU A 75 -13.43 12.21 -2.59
N ARG A 76 -12.45 12.91 -3.15
CA ARG A 76 -12.36 13.11 -4.61
C ARG A 76 -11.93 11.84 -5.35
N PHE A 77 -11.25 10.89 -4.69
CA PHE A 77 -10.95 9.57 -5.24
C PHE A 77 -12.13 8.61 -5.13
N GLY A 78 -12.97 8.76 -4.09
CA GLY A 78 -14.13 7.92 -3.82
C GLY A 78 -14.57 7.98 -2.36
N PRO A 79 -15.61 7.23 -1.97
CA PRO A 79 -16.04 7.14 -0.58
C PRO A 79 -14.94 6.54 0.29
N PHE A 80 -14.97 6.85 1.58
CA PHE A 80 -14.03 6.26 2.53
C PHE A 80 -14.19 4.75 2.62
N GLY A 81 -13.06 4.05 2.64
CA GLY A 81 -12.99 2.61 2.93
C GLY A 81 -12.97 2.33 4.43
N THR A 82 -13.08 1.05 4.77
CA THR A 82 -13.02 0.59 6.16
C THR A 82 -11.66 0.01 6.49
N ASP A 83 -11.03 0.50 7.56
CA ASP A 83 -9.82 -0.09 8.12
C ASP A 83 -10.19 -1.17 9.14
N ALA A 84 -9.59 -2.36 9.03
CA ALA A 84 -9.91 -3.48 9.90
C ALA A 84 -9.17 -3.46 11.25
N TYR A 85 -8.12 -2.64 11.39
CA TYR A 85 -7.19 -2.70 12.51
C TYR A 85 -7.12 -1.43 13.35
N THR A 86 -7.49 -0.28 12.80
CA THR A 86 -7.28 1.01 13.44
C THR A 86 -8.55 1.83 13.43
N LYS A 87 -9.01 2.22 14.62
CA LYS A 87 -10.16 3.13 14.76
C LYS A 87 -9.78 4.52 14.28
N GLY A 88 -10.77 5.23 13.76
CA GLY A 88 -10.65 6.64 13.48
C GLY A 88 -10.40 7.48 14.73
N ILE A 89 -9.78 8.63 14.56
CA ILE A 89 -9.53 9.58 15.64
C ILE A 89 -10.81 10.33 16.03
N PRO A 90 -10.89 10.89 17.27
CA PRO A 90 -12.06 11.67 17.68
C PRO A 90 -12.39 12.82 16.71
N GLY A 91 -13.64 12.90 16.29
CA GLY A 91 -14.11 13.89 15.31
C GLY A 91 -13.92 13.48 13.84
N HIS A 92 -13.04 12.53 13.54
CA HIS A 92 -12.70 12.07 12.18
C HIS A 92 -12.68 10.54 12.09
N PRO A 93 -13.85 9.88 12.00
CA PRO A 93 -13.98 8.42 12.10
C PRO A 93 -13.29 7.66 10.96
N ASN A 94 -13.01 8.33 9.84
CA ASN A 94 -12.36 7.75 8.66
C ASN A 94 -10.86 8.05 8.57
N VAL A 95 -10.30 8.71 9.59
CA VAL A 95 -8.88 9.08 9.64
C VAL A 95 -8.17 8.26 10.69
N GLN A 96 -7.18 7.48 10.31
CA GLN A 96 -6.38 6.64 11.19
C GLN A 96 -5.07 7.35 11.53
N ARG A 97 -4.69 7.29 12.81
CA ARG A 97 -3.40 7.76 13.29
C ARG A 97 -2.47 6.58 13.53
N LEU A 98 -1.35 6.54 12.81
CA LEU A 98 -0.32 5.53 12.97
C LEU A 98 0.83 6.16 13.76
N LEU A 99 0.78 5.97 15.08
CA LEU A 99 1.67 6.63 16.04
C LEU A 99 2.58 5.60 16.71
N LYS A 100 3.89 5.85 16.68
CA LYS A 100 4.88 5.23 17.56
C LYS A 100 5.52 6.33 18.41
N GLU A 101 5.32 6.29 19.72
CA GLU A 101 5.96 7.23 20.63
C GLU A 101 7.45 6.90 20.81
N LYS A 102 8.23 7.91 21.21
CA LYS A 102 9.67 7.77 21.47
C LYS A 102 10.00 6.66 22.49
N SER A 103 9.16 6.49 23.50
CA SER A 103 9.32 5.48 24.55
C SER A 103 8.81 4.09 24.15
N THR A 104 8.13 3.96 23.01
CA THR A 104 7.56 2.68 22.56
C THR A 104 8.66 1.78 21.99
N VAL A 105 8.90 0.66 22.64
CA VAL A 105 9.79 -0.39 22.14
C VAL A 105 8.93 -1.57 21.70
N VAL A 106 8.95 -1.86 20.41
CA VAL A 106 8.23 -3.00 19.80
C VAL A 106 9.13 -3.67 18.80
N ASP A 107 9.09 -4.99 18.74
CA ASP A 107 9.87 -5.78 17.78
C ASP A 107 9.41 -5.50 16.34
N ARG A 108 8.12 -5.23 16.18
CA ARG A 108 7.48 -5.02 14.88
C ARG A 108 6.53 -3.82 14.93
N VAL A 109 6.49 -3.06 13.84
CA VAL A 109 5.48 -2.01 13.65
C VAL A 109 4.37 -2.52 12.72
N PHE A 110 3.21 -1.88 12.81
CA PHE A 110 2.14 -2.13 11.86
C PHE A 110 2.61 -1.85 10.43
N GLY A 111 2.42 -2.84 9.54
CA GLY A 111 2.81 -2.71 8.14
C GLY A 111 4.28 -3.04 7.84
N ASP A 112 5.03 -3.69 8.72
CA ASP A 112 6.44 -4.07 8.48
C ASP A 112 6.63 -5.29 7.55
N GLY A 113 5.57 -5.98 7.18
CA GLY A 113 5.57 -7.02 6.15
C GLY A 113 5.15 -6.49 4.79
N TRP A 114 5.60 -7.10 3.69
CA TRP A 114 5.14 -6.78 2.35
C TRP A 114 3.67 -7.18 2.17
N HIS A 115 2.79 -6.18 2.00
CA HIS A 115 1.34 -6.36 1.92
C HIS A 115 0.68 -5.31 1.01
N THR A 116 -0.53 -5.61 0.58
CA THR A 116 -1.51 -4.61 0.15
C THR A 116 -2.53 -4.40 1.27
N ASP A 117 -3.20 -3.25 1.32
CA ASP A 117 -4.15 -2.95 2.40
C ASP A 117 -5.38 -3.86 2.34
N SER A 118 -5.65 -4.59 3.43
CA SER A 118 -6.86 -5.39 3.68
C SER A 118 -7.38 -6.24 2.51
N PRO A 119 -6.54 -7.03 1.82
CA PRO A 119 -6.97 -7.84 0.67
C PRO A 119 -7.94 -8.97 1.06
N PHE A 120 -8.08 -9.25 2.34
CA PHE A 120 -9.03 -10.22 2.91
C PHE A 120 -10.48 -9.70 2.94
N LEU A 121 -10.72 -8.44 2.55
CA LEU A 121 -12.07 -7.89 2.41
C LEU A 121 -12.64 -8.18 1.02
N PRO A 122 -13.97 -8.39 0.89
CA PRO A 122 -14.60 -8.55 -0.43
C PRO A 122 -14.38 -7.35 -1.37
N ARG A 123 -14.23 -6.16 -0.81
CA ARG A 123 -13.88 -4.91 -1.49
C ARG A 123 -12.67 -4.30 -0.79
N PRO A 124 -11.44 -4.68 -1.18
CA PRO A 124 -10.23 -4.12 -0.61
C PRO A 124 -10.10 -2.63 -0.94
N PRO A 125 -9.44 -1.82 -0.10
CA PRO A 125 -9.17 -0.42 -0.40
C PRO A 125 -8.56 -0.20 -1.79
N ALA A 126 -9.06 0.81 -2.51
CA ALA A 126 -8.53 1.17 -3.83
C ALA A 126 -7.29 2.06 -3.70
N VAL A 127 -7.39 3.13 -2.93
CA VAL A 127 -6.33 4.12 -2.77
C VAL A 127 -6.12 4.39 -1.29
N SER A 128 -4.87 4.51 -0.88
CA SER A 128 -4.50 4.98 0.45
C SER A 128 -3.72 6.29 0.36
N THR A 129 -3.93 7.15 1.33
CA THR A 129 -3.15 8.36 1.54
C THR A 129 -2.45 8.32 2.89
N LEU A 130 -1.27 8.90 2.98
CA LEU A 130 -0.50 8.94 4.21
C LEU A 130 0.24 10.27 4.32
N PHE A 131 0.02 10.99 5.43
CA PHE A 131 0.68 12.25 5.74
C PHE A 131 1.66 12.07 6.90
N GLY A 132 2.89 12.51 6.72
CA GLY A 132 3.93 12.52 7.75
C GLY A 132 3.86 13.78 8.60
N ALA A 133 3.17 13.72 9.74
CA ALA A 133 3.03 14.86 10.65
C ALA A 133 4.29 15.08 11.50
N ASP A 134 4.84 14.00 12.06
CA ASP A 134 6.10 14.02 12.81
C ASP A 134 6.95 12.83 12.38
N ILE A 135 8.15 13.11 11.89
CA ILE A 135 9.01 12.12 11.23
C ILE A 135 10.38 12.09 11.92
N PRO A 136 10.89 10.89 12.26
CA PRO A 136 12.22 10.75 12.83
C PRO A 136 13.33 11.30 11.90
N PRO A 137 14.48 11.71 12.42
CA PRO A 137 15.57 12.27 11.61
C PRO A 137 16.19 11.24 10.66
N TYR A 138 16.01 9.95 10.93
CA TYR A 138 16.42 8.82 10.09
C TYR A 138 15.47 7.63 10.30
N GLY A 139 15.47 6.69 9.35
CA GLY A 139 14.65 5.48 9.41
C GLY A 139 13.17 5.75 9.17
N GLY A 140 12.35 4.73 9.41
CA GLY A 140 10.91 4.78 9.20
C GLY A 140 10.49 4.93 7.74
N ASP A 141 11.37 4.62 6.80
CA ASP A 141 11.09 4.65 5.38
C ASP A 141 9.95 3.70 5.00
N THR A 142 9.34 3.94 3.86
CA THR A 142 8.37 3.01 3.28
C THR A 142 8.84 2.58 1.90
N TRP A 143 8.69 1.29 1.60
CA TRP A 143 8.94 0.72 0.28
C TRP A 143 7.62 0.35 -0.37
N TRP A 144 7.54 0.59 -1.68
CA TRP A 144 6.46 0.12 -2.54
C TRP A 144 7.02 -0.74 -3.66
N CYS A 145 6.23 -1.72 -4.12
CA CYS A 145 6.54 -2.47 -5.33
C CYS A 145 5.37 -2.42 -6.32
N ASN A 146 5.72 -2.45 -7.60
CA ASN A 146 4.82 -2.35 -8.75
C ASN A 146 4.39 -3.75 -9.19
N SER A 147 3.19 -4.18 -8.77
CA SER A 147 2.64 -5.50 -9.11
C SER A 147 2.26 -5.63 -10.59
N GLU A 148 1.98 -4.52 -11.29
CA GLU A 148 1.74 -4.50 -12.74
C GLU A 148 3.03 -4.83 -13.48
N LEU A 149 4.14 -4.16 -13.16
CA LEU A 149 5.44 -4.43 -13.74
C LEU A 149 5.92 -5.85 -13.42
N ALA A 150 5.72 -6.30 -12.17
CA ALA A 150 6.04 -7.67 -11.79
C ALA A 150 5.28 -8.71 -12.62
N TYR A 151 3.98 -8.48 -12.89
CA TYR A 151 3.21 -9.33 -13.78
C TYR A 151 3.78 -9.32 -15.21
N ASP A 152 4.14 -8.14 -15.72
CA ASP A 152 4.68 -8.01 -17.09
C ASP A 152 5.98 -8.80 -17.28
N PHE A 153 6.79 -8.92 -16.25
CA PHE A 153 8.05 -9.67 -16.25
C PHE A 153 7.93 -11.18 -15.98
N LEU A 154 6.72 -11.69 -15.74
CA LEU A 154 6.48 -13.13 -15.73
C LEU A 154 6.60 -13.72 -17.14
N SER A 155 7.10 -14.95 -17.22
CA SER A 155 7.13 -15.69 -18.50
C SER A 155 5.72 -15.97 -19.03
N PRO A 156 5.53 -16.15 -20.34
CA PRO A 156 4.23 -16.52 -20.91
C PRO A 156 3.63 -17.79 -20.29
N GLY A 157 4.48 -18.79 -19.98
CA GLY A 157 4.04 -20.02 -19.33
C GLY A 157 3.52 -19.77 -17.91
N MET A 158 4.19 -18.91 -17.10
CA MET A 158 3.71 -18.55 -15.77
C MET A 158 2.42 -17.74 -15.85
N LYS A 159 2.32 -16.75 -16.74
CA LYS A 159 1.08 -15.99 -16.98
C LYS A 159 -0.09 -16.91 -17.34
N HIS A 160 0.17 -17.92 -18.18
CA HIS A 160 -0.85 -18.90 -18.56
C HIS A 160 -1.28 -19.77 -17.36
N LEU A 161 -0.31 -20.21 -16.54
CA LEU A 161 -0.57 -21.05 -15.36
C LEU A 161 -1.49 -20.34 -14.35
N ILE A 162 -1.23 -19.05 -14.08
CA ILE A 162 -1.89 -18.34 -12.98
C ILE A 162 -3.16 -17.56 -13.36
N LYS A 163 -3.48 -17.46 -14.64
CA LYS A 163 -4.51 -16.52 -15.16
C LYS A 163 -5.92 -16.70 -14.55
N ASP A 164 -6.27 -17.93 -14.19
CA ASP A 164 -7.61 -18.29 -13.68
C ASP A 164 -7.57 -18.69 -12.20
N LEU A 165 -6.39 -18.64 -11.55
CA LEU A 165 -6.26 -18.98 -10.14
C LEU A 165 -6.78 -17.86 -9.24
N LYS A 166 -7.30 -18.27 -8.07
CA LYS A 166 -7.74 -17.35 -7.02
C LYS A 166 -6.94 -17.58 -5.74
N VAL A 167 -6.44 -16.51 -5.17
CA VAL A 167 -5.72 -16.51 -3.90
C VAL A 167 -6.71 -16.37 -2.75
N HIS A 168 -6.54 -17.16 -1.71
CA HIS A 168 -7.21 -17.01 -0.43
C HIS A 168 -6.45 -15.97 0.39
N PHE A 169 -7.05 -14.81 0.62
CA PHE A 169 -6.54 -13.78 1.51
C PHE A 169 -7.23 -13.84 2.87
N SER A 170 -6.44 -13.79 3.95
CA SER A 170 -6.96 -13.85 5.32
C SER A 170 -6.08 -13.07 6.29
N ALA A 171 -6.70 -12.45 7.29
CA ALA A 171 -6.01 -11.77 8.39
C ALA A 171 -5.56 -12.71 9.51
N ARG A 172 -5.83 -14.02 9.42
CA ARG A 172 -5.62 -15.02 10.48
C ARG A 172 -4.23 -14.98 11.09
N GLU A 173 -3.19 -14.96 10.25
CA GLU A 173 -1.80 -14.97 10.74
C GLU A 173 -1.41 -13.64 11.38
N VAL A 174 -1.90 -12.52 10.88
CA VAL A 174 -1.69 -11.21 11.49
C VAL A 174 -2.35 -11.17 12.86
N ILE A 175 -3.59 -11.60 12.99
CA ILE A 175 -4.31 -11.68 14.27
C ILE A 175 -3.56 -12.59 15.25
N ARG A 176 -3.15 -13.78 14.81
CA ARG A 176 -2.40 -14.73 15.65
C ARG A 176 -1.10 -14.11 16.17
N ASN A 177 -0.40 -13.35 15.34
CA ASN A 177 0.88 -12.74 15.70
C ASN A 177 0.71 -11.49 16.60
N THR A 178 -0.39 -10.75 16.47
CA THR A 178 -0.67 -9.59 17.34
C THR A 178 -1.06 -9.96 18.76
N VAL A 179 -1.59 -11.16 18.98
CA VAL A 179 -1.92 -11.69 20.33
C VAL A 179 -0.66 -12.24 21.03
N ARG A 180 0.48 -12.38 20.33
CA ARG A 180 1.73 -12.78 20.94
C ARG A 180 2.26 -11.66 21.83
N ILE A 181 2.54 -12.03 23.08
CA ILE A 181 3.21 -11.20 24.06
C ILE A 181 4.68 -11.60 24.02
N ASN A 182 5.60 -10.62 23.96
CA ASN A 182 7.04 -10.87 24.05
C ASN A 182 7.39 -11.43 25.45
N ALA A 183 8.64 -11.88 25.63
CA ALA A 183 9.16 -12.37 26.91
C ALA A 183 9.01 -11.36 28.04
N ASP A 184 8.96 -10.06 27.73
CA ASP A 184 8.81 -8.94 28.69
C ASP A 184 7.33 -8.57 28.99
N GLY A 185 6.36 -9.36 28.49
CA GLY A 185 4.93 -9.11 28.72
C GLY A 185 4.32 -7.99 27.87
N MET A 186 5.05 -7.45 26.88
CA MET A 186 4.58 -6.38 25.99
C MET A 186 4.02 -6.95 24.68
N PRO A 187 3.05 -6.28 24.01
CA PRO A 187 2.58 -6.69 22.70
C PRO A 187 3.73 -6.72 21.69
N ALA A 188 3.88 -7.80 20.94
CA ALA A 188 4.92 -7.95 19.92
C ALA A 188 4.76 -6.98 18.73
N VAL A 189 3.54 -6.48 18.52
CA VAL A 189 3.20 -5.45 17.53
C VAL A 189 2.50 -4.31 18.25
N GLY A 190 2.71 -3.07 17.82
CA GLY A 190 2.00 -1.90 18.38
C GLY A 190 0.48 -2.11 18.43
N GLU A 191 -0.21 -1.39 19.28
CA GLU A 191 -1.61 -1.61 19.65
C GLU A 191 -2.54 -1.69 18.43
N ILE A 192 -3.01 -2.90 18.10
CA ILE A 192 -4.02 -3.15 17.08
C ILE A 192 -5.36 -3.35 17.80
N LYS A 193 -6.34 -2.52 17.41
CA LYS A 193 -7.73 -2.64 17.89
C LYS A 193 -8.62 -2.99 16.72
N LEU A 194 -9.03 -4.26 16.62
CA LEU A 194 -9.92 -4.68 15.55
C LEU A 194 -11.20 -3.82 15.52
N THR A 195 -11.54 -3.33 14.35
CA THR A 195 -12.76 -2.55 14.08
C THR A 195 -13.84 -3.39 13.43
N MET A 196 -13.48 -4.60 12.97
CA MET A 196 -14.34 -5.56 12.29
C MET A 196 -14.40 -6.87 13.07
N ASP A 197 -15.42 -7.69 12.76
CA ASP A 197 -15.54 -9.03 13.30
C ASP A 197 -14.32 -9.89 12.99
N GLN A 198 -13.71 -10.44 14.04
CA GLN A 198 -12.46 -11.19 13.95
C GLN A 198 -12.60 -12.44 13.10
N GLN A 199 -13.72 -13.17 13.23
CA GLN A 199 -13.95 -14.40 12.48
C GLN A 199 -14.05 -14.09 10.99
N ARG A 200 -14.81 -13.06 10.63
CA ARG A 200 -15.00 -12.64 9.25
C ARG A 200 -13.67 -12.30 8.55
N ILE A 201 -12.80 -11.54 9.19
CA ILE A 201 -11.49 -11.16 8.59
C ILE A 201 -10.48 -12.31 8.64
N SER A 202 -10.66 -13.27 9.58
CA SER A 202 -9.85 -14.50 9.63
C SER A 202 -10.28 -15.51 8.59
N ASP A 203 -11.57 -15.60 8.28
CA ASP A 203 -12.07 -16.43 7.17
C ASP A 203 -11.65 -15.84 5.82
N GLY A 204 -11.64 -14.50 5.73
CA GLY A 204 -11.18 -13.79 4.55
C GLY A 204 -12.02 -14.05 3.30
N CYS A 205 -11.38 -13.96 2.14
CA CYS A 205 -12.04 -14.19 0.85
C CYS A 205 -11.06 -14.60 -0.26
N PHE A 206 -11.60 -15.00 -1.41
CA PHE A 206 -10.85 -15.34 -2.59
C PHE A 206 -10.90 -14.21 -3.62
N HIS A 207 -9.73 -13.83 -4.14
CA HIS A 207 -9.61 -12.87 -5.24
C HIS A 207 -8.78 -13.45 -6.39
N PRO A 208 -8.95 -12.95 -7.63
CA PRO A 208 -8.11 -13.35 -8.76
C PRO A 208 -6.63 -13.12 -8.43
N MET A 209 -5.78 -14.09 -8.73
CA MET A 209 -4.32 -13.96 -8.62
C MET A 209 -3.78 -12.93 -9.63
N VAL A 210 -4.44 -12.79 -10.77
CA VAL A 210 -4.19 -11.76 -11.78
C VAL A 210 -5.36 -10.79 -11.79
N ARG A 211 -5.19 -9.63 -11.17
CA ARG A 211 -6.21 -8.58 -11.07
C ARG A 211 -6.14 -7.65 -12.26
N THR A 212 -7.28 -7.24 -12.80
CA THR A 212 -7.38 -6.19 -13.82
C THR A 212 -7.69 -4.85 -13.15
N HIS A 213 -6.86 -3.84 -13.41
CA HIS A 213 -7.07 -2.50 -12.84
C HIS A 213 -8.22 -1.78 -13.54
N PRO A 214 -9.28 -1.31 -12.82
CA PRO A 214 -10.50 -0.79 -13.46
C PRO A 214 -10.28 0.51 -14.24
N GLY A 215 -9.30 1.33 -13.84
CA GLY A 215 -9.03 2.62 -14.48
C GLY A 215 -8.08 2.53 -15.68
N THR A 216 -7.23 1.49 -15.77
CA THR A 216 -6.22 1.37 -16.83
C THR A 216 -6.41 0.15 -17.73
N GLY A 217 -7.19 -0.84 -17.28
CA GLY A 217 -7.33 -2.15 -17.95
C GLY A 217 -6.09 -3.04 -17.87
N LYS A 218 -5.02 -2.59 -17.23
CA LYS A 218 -3.78 -3.35 -17.11
C LYS A 218 -3.89 -4.43 -16.04
N LYS A 219 -3.13 -5.52 -16.23
CA LYS A 219 -3.09 -6.66 -15.32
C LYS A 219 -1.98 -6.49 -14.29
N SER A 220 -2.25 -6.90 -13.05
CA SER A 220 -1.28 -6.92 -11.96
C SER A 220 -1.25 -8.28 -11.28
N LEU A 221 -0.11 -8.63 -10.70
CA LEU A 221 0.03 -9.81 -9.85
C LEU A 221 -0.52 -9.49 -8.45
N TYR A 222 -1.66 -10.08 -8.09
CA TYR A 222 -2.34 -9.82 -6.83
C TYR A 222 -2.06 -10.95 -5.84
N VAL A 223 -0.85 -10.92 -5.26
CA VAL A 223 -0.32 -11.85 -4.27
C VAL A 223 0.54 -11.07 -3.30
N ASP A 224 0.37 -11.24 -2.00
CA ASP A 224 1.25 -10.64 -1.00
C ASP A 224 1.83 -11.68 -0.03
N LYS A 225 2.76 -11.26 0.85
CA LYS A 225 3.46 -12.17 1.76
C LYS A 225 2.85 -12.22 3.16
N VAL A 226 1.85 -11.39 3.43
CA VAL A 226 1.23 -11.26 4.77
C VAL A 226 -0.12 -11.94 4.83
N TYR A 227 -0.93 -11.78 3.79
CA TYR A 227 -2.33 -12.20 3.77
C TYR A 227 -2.63 -13.36 2.83
N SER A 228 -1.75 -13.69 1.87
CA SER A 228 -1.95 -14.80 0.93
C SER A 228 -1.71 -16.12 1.63
N LEU A 229 -2.78 -16.87 1.95
CA LEU A 229 -2.70 -18.12 2.69
C LEU A 229 -2.74 -19.36 1.81
N GLY A 230 -3.45 -19.34 0.69
CA GLY A 230 -3.68 -20.51 -0.15
C GLY A 230 -4.19 -20.15 -1.54
N ILE A 231 -4.42 -21.15 -2.35
CA ILE A 231 -4.98 -21.03 -3.70
C ILE A 231 -6.23 -21.92 -3.79
N GLN A 232 -7.32 -21.39 -4.31
CA GLN A 232 -8.58 -22.12 -4.42
C GLN A 232 -8.39 -23.40 -5.25
N GLY A 233 -8.79 -24.54 -4.66
CA GLY A 233 -8.73 -25.83 -5.32
C GLY A 233 -7.38 -26.54 -5.27
N LEU A 234 -6.36 -25.95 -4.65
CA LEU A 234 -5.06 -26.57 -4.41
C LEU A 234 -4.90 -26.94 -2.94
N THR A 235 -4.12 -27.99 -2.67
CA THR A 235 -3.61 -28.31 -1.32
C THR A 235 -2.54 -27.30 -0.90
N ASP A 236 -2.22 -27.23 0.41
CA ASP A 236 -1.17 -26.35 0.90
C ASP A 236 0.20 -26.69 0.29
N ASP A 237 0.52 -27.98 0.11
CA ASP A 237 1.76 -28.43 -0.49
C ASP A 237 1.92 -27.97 -1.97
N GLU A 238 0.83 -27.83 -2.69
CA GLU A 238 0.80 -27.31 -4.06
C GLU A 238 0.81 -25.78 -4.11
N ALA A 239 0.04 -25.13 -3.22
CA ALA A 239 -0.15 -23.70 -3.21
C ALA A 239 1.08 -22.93 -2.70
N GLN A 240 1.70 -23.38 -1.58
CA GLN A 240 2.75 -22.65 -0.91
C GLN A 240 4.02 -22.44 -1.78
N PRO A 241 4.53 -23.41 -2.55
CA PRO A 241 5.65 -23.17 -3.45
C PRO A 241 5.35 -22.09 -4.49
N LEU A 242 4.13 -22.07 -5.06
CA LEU A 242 3.72 -21.10 -6.05
C LEU A 242 3.56 -19.69 -5.43
N LEU A 243 2.89 -19.58 -4.29
CA LEU A 243 2.74 -18.32 -3.55
C LEU A 243 4.09 -17.74 -3.13
N ASN A 244 5.00 -18.60 -2.64
CA ASN A 244 6.35 -18.19 -2.28
C ASN A 244 7.15 -17.69 -3.47
N PHE A 245 7.08 -18.37 -4.61
CA PHE A 245 7.75 -17.93 -5.83
C PHE A 245 7.21 -16.58 -6.29
N LEU A 246 5.89 -16.42 -6.41
CA LEU A 246 5.26 -15.20 -6.88
C LEU A 246 5.43 -14.04 -5.88
N GLY A 247 5.29 -14.30 -4.57
CA GLY A 247 5.52 -13.32 -3.53
C GLY A 247 6.96 -12.80 -3.51
N ASN A 248 7.95 -13.67 -3.74
CA ASN A 248 9.35 -13.26 -3.88
C ASN A 248 9.61 -12.53 -5.20
N HIS A 249 8.90 -12.89 -6.27
CA HIS A 249 9.04 -12.24 -7.56
C HIS A 249 8.55 -10.79 -7.52
N VAL A 250 7.37 -10.54 -6.90
CA VAL A 250 6.76 -9.20 -6.92
C VAL A 250 7.52 -8.17 -6.08
N ILE A 251 8.22 -8.62 -5.03
CA ILE A 251 8.98 -7.73 -4.12
C ILE A 251 10.44 -7.51 -4.56
N ARG A 252 10.82 -7.92 -5.77
CA ARG A 252 12.18 -7.69 -6.27
C ARG A 252 12.51 -6.21 -6.33
N GLU A 253 13.76 -5.88 -6.05
CA GLU A 253 14.24 -4.51 -6.02
C GLU A 253 13.99 -3.78 -7.35
N GLU A 254 14.09 -4.50 -8.48
CA GLU A 254 13.87 -3.98 -9.82
C GLU A 254 12.43 -3.47 -10.06
N PHE A 255 11.48 -3.89 -9.23
CA PHE A 255 10.07 -3.47 -9.34
C PHE A 255 9.67 -2.49 -8.23
N SER A 256 10.62 -1.95 -7.48
CA SER A 256 10.35 -1.22 -6.25
C SER A 256 10.87 0.21 -6.25
N CYS A 257 10.34 0.99 -5.31
CA CYS A 257 10.91 2.26 -4.90
C CYS A 257 10.89 2.39 -3.37
N ARG A 258 11.81 3.17 -2.83
CA ARG A 258 11.91 3.48 -1.40
C ARG A 258 11.81 4.98 -1.19
N LEU A 259 10.91 5.40 -0.32
CA LEU A 259 10.75 6.80 0.06
C LEU A 259 11.29 7.04 1.47
N ARG A 260 12.23 7.96 1.58
CA ARG A 260 12.60 8.58 2.85
C ARG A 260 11.61 9.67 3.18
N TRP A 261 11.01 9.58 4.36
CA TRP A 261 10.05 10.57 4.84
C TRP A 261 10.75 11.84 5.37
N SER A 262 10.02 12.93 5.30
CA SER A 262 10.26 14.18 6.04
C SER A 262 8.91 14.71 6.52
N ALA A 263 8.90 15.52 7.57
CA ALA A 263 7.66 16.17 8.02
C ALA A 263 7.05 16.97 6.86
N GLY A 264 5.72 16.93 6.75
CA GLY A 264 5.00 17.53 5.63
C GLY A 264 5.07 16.73 4.32
N THR A 265 5.57 15.49 4.32
CA THR A 265 5.46 14.62 3.14
C THR A 265 4.07 14.00 3.12
N PHE A 266 3.38 14.13 1.99
CA PHE A 266 2.09 13.48 1.73
C PHE A 266 2.23 12.48 0.58
N VAL A 267 1.74 11.27 0.75
CA VAL A 267 1.85 10.17 -0.24
C VAL A 267 0.46 9.65 -0.58
N ILE A 268 0.26 9.32 -1.84
CA ILE A 268 -0.92 8.63 -2.36
C ILE A 268 -0.44 7.40 -3.12
N TRP A 269 -1.01 6.22 -2.86
CA TRP A 269 -0.71 5.02 -3.64
C TRP A 269 -1.98 4.23 -3.97
N ASP A 270 -1.88 3.46 -5.05
CA ASP A 270 -2.95 2.61 -5.55
C ASP A 270 -2.75 1.17 -5.05
N ASN A 271 -3.56 0.74 -4.07
CA ASN A 271 -3.49 -0.60 -3.48
C ASN A 271 -3.82 -1.73 -4.46
N ARG A 272 -4.46 -1.41 -5.58
CA ARG A 272 -4.84 -2.40 -6.59
C ARG A 272 -3.63 -2.93 -7.36
N ILE A 273 -2.54 -2.18 -7.35
CA ILE A 273 -1.32 -2.44 -8.14
C ILE A 273 -0.02 -2.23 -7.36
N CYS A 274 -0.12 -1.95 -6.05
CA CYS A 274 1.04 -1.79 -5.17
C CYS A 274 0.95 -2.72 -3.96
N MET A 275 2.08 -3.28 -3.57
CA MET A 275 2.33 -3.68 -2.21
C MET A 275 3.30 -2.71 -1.55
N HIS A 276 3.29 -2.67 -0.23
CA HIS A 276 4.20 -1.81 0.50
C HIS A 276 4.63 -2.44 1.83
N LYS A 277 5.68 -1.88 2.42
CA LYS A 277 6.13 -2.21 3.77
C LYS A 277 6.77 -1.00 4.44
N ALA A 278 6.56 -0.86 5.75
CA ALA A 278 7.20 0.13 6.60
C ALA A 278 8.45 -0.47 7.28
N TYR A 279 9.43 0.38 7.58
CA TYR A 279 10.61 0.01 8.37
C TYR A 279 10.47 0.45 9.82
N ASN A 280 10.97 -0.40 10.74
CA ASN A 280 11.05 -0.11 12.18
C ASN A 280 12.52 0.05 12.60
N ASP A 281 13.21 1.02 12.01
CA ASP A 281 14.63 1.30 12.21
C ASP A 281 14.88 2.71 12.79
N TYR A 282 13.95 3.19 13.64
CA TYR A 282 13.95 4.53 14.25
C TYR A 282 13.67 4.51 15.76
N ASP A 283 14.19 3.53 16.47
CA ASP A 283 13.99 3.42 17.92
C ASP A 283 14.48 4.67 18.66
N GLY A 284 13.77 5.05 19.70
CA GLY A 284 14.02 6.29 20.45
C GLY A 284 13.52 7.57 19.78
N HIS A 285 12.83 7.47 18.64
CA HIS A 285 12.22 8.60 17.94
C HIS A 285 10.71 8.43 17.81
N ARG A 286 9.99 9.54 17.87
CA ARG A 286 8.55 9.59 17.61
C ARG A 286 8.29 9.57 16.09
N ARG A 287 7.26 8.84 15.67
CA ARG A 287 6.75 8.86 14.30
C ARG A 287 5.24 8.94 14.33
N ASP A 288 4.67 9.97 13.72
CA ASP A 288 3.23 10.26 13.71
C ASP A 288 2.74 10.44 12.28
N MET A 289 1.88 9.55 11.84
CA MET A 289 1.37 9.51 10.48
C MET A 289 -0.16 9.52 10.49
N ILE A 290 -0.75 10.27 9.58
CA ILE A 290 -2.19 10.37 9.40
C ILE A 290 -2.57 9.68 8.09
N ARG A 291 -3.45 8.68 8.17
CA ARG A 291 -3.89 7.86 7.03
C ARG A 291 -5.37 8.02 6.75
N THR A 292 -5.73 8.04 5.47
CA THR A 292 -7.10 7.80 5.00
C THR A 292 -7.08 6.76 3.89
N ILE A 293 -8.19 6.06 3.70
CA ILE A 293 -8.35 5.02 2.67
C ILE A 293 -9.64 5.24 1.89
N VAL A 294 -9.59 4.90 0.61
CA VAL A 294 -10.74 4.94 -0.30
C VAL A 294 -11.29 3.53 -0.48
N ASP A 295 -12.61 3.36 -0.41
CA ASP A 295 -13.27 2.09 -0.70
C ASP A 295 -12.94 1.62 -2.13
N GLY A 296 -12.80 0.32 -2.29
CA GLY A 296 -12.45 -0.27 -3.57
C GLY A 296 -13.62 -1.02 -4.21
N GLU A 297 -13.34 -1.61 -5.36
CA GLU A 297 -14.23 -2.52 -6.06
C GLU A 297 -13.92 -3.98 -5.71
N VAL A 298 -14.84 -4.89 -6.07
CA VAL A 298 -14.54 -6.34 -6.06
C VAL A 298 -13.46 -6.60 -7.12
N PRO A 299 -12.32 -7.21 -6.75
CA PRO A 299 -11.24 -7.54 -7.70
C PRO A 299 -11.69 -8.49 -8.82
N VAL A 300 -11.36 -8.16 -10.06
CA VAL A 300 -11.67 -8.97 -11.27
C VAL A 300 -10.43 -9.21 -12.12
#